data_698d3f999817423ff0531509180139aa
#
_entry.id   698d3f999817423ff0531509180139aa
#
_cell.length_a   1.000
_cell.length_b   1.000
_cell.length_c   1.000
_cell.angle_alpha   90.00
_cell.angle_beta   90.00
_cell.angle_gamma   90.00
#
_symmetry.space_group_name_H-M   'P 1'
#
loop_
_entity.id
_entity.type
_entity.pdbx_description
1 polymer ?
#
loop_
_entity_poly.entity_id
_entity_poly.type
_entity_poly.pdbx_seq_one_letter_code
_entity_poly.pdbx_strand_id
1 'polypeptide(L)'
;MPAAAPLSESGVLTNRAPRTVLLIEDEESIGNLVRTYFARDEFTVVWLRSGEEALLELASQKIDLVVLDIGLPGIDGFEVCRRIRSRSQVPILMLTARDEEPDRITGFELGADDYVLKPFSPRELVARAHAILRRGRQAAYQDVLRLGEVEVRRSERVARADDQEVKLTNKEFDLLTVLIENAGLVLTREKLLDEVWGMTYPGDTRTVDVHIAQLRRKLGLQDLIVTVRGVGYKAVRE
;
A
#
# COMPACT_ATOMS: atom_id res chain seq x y z
N MET A 1 -0.64 23.77 54.72
CA MET A 1 0.11 23.31 53.55
C MET A 1 -0.71 22.26 52.84
N PRO A 2 -1.38 22.54 51.69
CA PRO A 2 -2.09 21.52 50.96
C PRO A 2 -1.11 20.78 50.02
N ALA A 3 -1.27 19.47 49.98
CA ALA A 3 -0.51 18.55 49.17
C ALA A 3 -0.77 18.75 47.66
N ALA A 4 0.28 18.75 46.88
CA ALA A 4 0.22 18.83 45.41
C ALA A 4 -0.41 17.54 44.82
N ALA A 5 -1.40 17.71 43.99
CA ALA A 5 -1.97 16.63 43.15
C ALA A 5 -0.97 16.29 42.03
N PRO A 6 -0.87 15.02 41.61
CA PRO A 6 -0.04 14.63 40.48
C PRO A 6 -0.65 15.11 39.17
N LEU A 7 0.19 15.70 38.32
CA LEU A 7 -0.15 16.11 36.96
C LEU A 7 -0.49 14.86 36.13
N SER A 8 -1.73 14.78 35.67
CA SER A 8 -2.17 13.79 34.69
C SER A 8 -1.54 14.13 33.34
N GLU A 9 -0.77 13.18 32.79
CA GLU A 9 -0.27 13.25 31.43
C GLU A 9 -1.43 13.39 30.45
N SER A 10 -1.40 14.46 29.70
CA SER A 10 -2.41 14.86 28.73
C SER A 10 -2.46 13.84 27.60
N GLY A 11 -3.46 12.97 27.63
CA GLY A 11 -3.88 12.22 26.46
C GLY A 11 -4.39 13.18 25.39
N VAL A 12 -3.64 13.37 24.34
CA VAL A 12 -4.14 14.01 23.11
C VAL A 12 -5.23 13.11 22.55
N LEU A 13 -6.48 13.41 22.87
CA LEU A 13 -7.64 12.83 22.19
C LEU A 13 -7.60 13.30 20.73
N THR A 14 -6.99 12.50 19.85
CA THR A 14 -7.17 12.68 18.42
C THR A 14 -8.63 12.34 18.11
N ASN A 15 -9.46 13.36 18.05
CA ASN A 15 -10.87 13.28 17.61
C ASN A 15 -10.89 12.97 16.11
N ARG A 16 -10.66 11.70 15.78
CA ARG A 16 -10.58 11.21 14.42
C ARG A 16 -11.72 10.24 14.18
N ALA A 17 -12.52 10.49 13.12
CA ALA A 17 -13.53 9.55 12.69
C ALA A 17 -12.90 8.14 12.50
N PRO A 18 -13.56 7.08 12.98
CA PRO A 18 -13.09 5.71 12.82
C PRO A 18 -12.93 5.40 11.32
N ARG A 19 -11.90 4.62 10.98
CA ARG A 19 -11.64 4.21 9.60
C ARG A 19 -12.56 3.07 9.22
N THR A 20 -13.09 3.13 8.00
CA THR A 20 -13.98 2.10 7.49
C THR A 20 -13.19 1.06 6.71
N VAL A 21 -13.30 -0.20 7.14
CA VAL A 21 -12.75 -1.38 6.48
C VAL A 21 -13.88 -2.13 5.81
N LEU A 22 -13.78 -2.38 4.52
CA LEU A 22 -14.65 -3.30 3.81
C LEU A 22 -14.02 -4.69 3.83
N LEU A 23 -14.65 -5.61 4.54
CA LEU A 23 -14.28 -7.02 4.59
C LEU A 23 -15.14 -7.80 3.60
N ILE A 24 -14.49 -8.55 2.70
CA ILE A 24 -15.15 -9.40 1.72
C ILE A 24 -14.69 -10.84 1.98
N GLU A 25 -15.53 -11.63 2.62
CA GLU A 25 -15.23 -12.97 3.11
C GLU A 25 -16.54 -13.74 3.24
N ASP A 26 -16.68 -14.88 2.56
CA ASP A 26 -17.88 -15.70 2.57
C ASP A 26 -17.97 -16.63 3.78
N GLU A 27 -16.82 -17.02 4.36
CA GLU A 27 -16.79 -17.89 5.52
C GLU A 27 -17.12 -17.11 6.81
N GLU A 28 -18.23 -17.53 7.46
CA GLU A 28 -18.78 -16.85 8.64
C GLU A 28 -17.83 -16.83 9.83
N SER A 29 -17.08 -17.90 10.03
CA SER A 29 -16.12 -18.04 11.12
C SER A 29 -14.99 -17.02 10.99
N ILE A 30 -14.43 -16.87 9.79
CA ILE A 30 -13.36 -15.93 9.48
C ILE A 30 -13.89 -14.50 9.55
N GLY A 31 -15.04 -14.23 8.91
CA GLY A 31 -15.64 -12.90 8.90
C GLY A 31 -15.94 -12.37 10.31
N ASN A 32 -16.51 -13.20 11.19
CA ASN A 32 -16.77 -12.83 12.59
C ASN A 32 -15.46 -12.57 13.37
N LEU A 33 -14.45 -13.41 13.16
CA LEU A 33 -13.14 -13.26 13.78
C LEU A 33 -12.49 -11.93 13.38
N VAL A 34 -12.40 -11.67 12.09
CA VAL A 34 -11.80 -10.43 11.55
C VAL A 34 -12.57 -9.22 12.06
N ARG A 35 -13.89 -9.19 11.92
CA ARG A 35 -14.74 -8.11 12.42
C ARG A 35 -14.49 -7.81 13.90
N THR A 36 -14.39 -8.84 14.74
CA THR A 36 -14.18 -8.66 16.18
C THR A 36 -12.84 -8.01 16.50
N TYR A 37 -11.76 -8.42 15.82
CA TYR A 37 -10.43 -7.88 16.08
C TYR A 37 -10.27 -6.45 15.51
N PHE A 38 -10.83 -6.17 14.35
CA PHE A 38 -10.80 -4.81 13.78
C PHE A 38 -11.65 -3.84 14.61
N ALA A 39 -12.81 -4.26 15.09
CA ALA A 39 -13.64 -3.41 15.96
C ALA A 39 -12.96 -3.04 17.29
N ARG A 40 -12.15 -3.96 17.86
CA ARG A 40 -11.33 -3.67 19.06
C ARG A 40 -10.26 -2.61 18.82
N ASP A 41 -9.85 -2.44 17.57
CA ASP A 41 -8.80 -1.53 17.15
C ASP A 41 -9.38 -0.27 16.47
N GLU A 42 -10.61 0.09 16.86
CA GLU A 42 -11.34 1.30 16.47
C GLU A 42 -11.64 1.42 14.97
N PHE A 43 -11.68 0.29 14.23
CA PHE A 43 -12.17 0.27 12.86
C PHE A 43 -13.70 0.07 12.82
N THR A 44 -14.35 0.77 11.90
CA THR A 44 -15.70 0.40 11.46
C THR A 44 -15.59 -0.66 10.38
N VAL A 45 -16.26 -1.82 10.55
CA VAL A 45 -16.18 -2.91 9.58
C VAL A 45 -17.51 -3.08 8.88
N VAL A 46 -17.51 -2.92 7.57
CA VAL A 46 -18.58 -3.34 6.67
C VAL A 46 -18.19 -4.72 6.14
N TRP A 47 -18.98 -5.73 6.46
CA TRP A 47 -18.70 -7.10 6.05
C TRP A 47 -19.72 -7.58 5.04
N LEU A 48 -19.23 -8.02 3.89
CA LEU A 48 -20.00 -8.55 2.76
C LEU A 48 -19.48 -9.94 2.39
N ARG A 49 -20.34 -10.75 1.82
CA ARG A 49 -20.03 -12.16 1.51
C ARG A 49 -19.81 -12.44 0.03
N SER A 50 -20.01 -11.44 -0.82
CA SER A 50 -19.82 -11.57 -2.27
C SER A 50 -19.07 -10.37 -2.85
N GLY A 51 -18.33 -10.63 -3.93
CA GLY A 51 -17.60 -9.57 -4.63
C GLY A 51 -18.53 -8.57 -5.31
N GLU A 52 -19.69 -9.03 -5.76
CA GLU A 52 -20.69 -8.19 -6.40
C GLU A 52 -21.25 -7.13 -5.46
N GLU A 53 -21.63 -7.54 -4.25
CA GLU A 53 -22.10 -6.62 -3.20
C GLU A 53 -21.02 -5.61 -2.83
N ALA A 54 -19.77 -6.08 -2.71
CA ALA A 54 -18.64 -5.23 -2.35
C ALA A 54 -18.37 -4.13 -3.37
N LEU A 55 -18.51 -4.41 -4.67
CA LEU A 55 -18.34 -3.41 -5.72
C LEU A 55 -19.43 -2.33 -5.69
N LEU A 56 -20.65 -2.68 -5.28
CA LEU A 56 -21.73 -1.70 -5.07
C LEU A 56 -21.46 -0.84 -3.83
N GLU A 57 -21.01 -1.46 -2.74
CA GLU A 57 -20.70 -0.77 -1.50
C GLU A 57 -19.57 0.26 -1.66
N LEU A 58 -18.52 -0.09 -2.38
CA LEU A 58 -17.41 0.82 -2.69
C LEU A 58 -17.83 2.06 -3.48
N ALA A 59 -18.95 1.99 -4.20
CA ALA A 59 -19.49 3.14 -4.91
C ALA A 59 -20.39 4.02 -4.04
N SER A 60 -20.88 3.50 -2.89
CA SER A 60 -21.87 4.16 -2.04
C SER A 60 -21.26 4.96 -0.89
N GLN A 61 -20.09 4.53 -0.38
CA GLN A 61 -19.44 5.18 0.74
C GLN A 61 -17.92 5.16 0.66
N LYS A 62 -17.29 6.01 1.48
CA LYS A 62 -15.83 6.05 1.59
C LYS A 62 -15.32 4.85 2.37
N ILE A 63 -14.51 4.03 1.72
CA ILE A 63 -13.76 2.92 2.33
C ILE A 63 -12.29 3.32 2.42
N ASP A 64 -11.68 3.08 3.59
CA ASP A 64 -10.26 3.38 3.83
C ASP A 64 -9.35 2.18 3.55
N LEU A 65 -9.86 0.94 3.65
CA LEU A 65 -9.14 -0.31 3.37
C LEU A 65 -10.13 -1.39 2.94
N VAL A 66 -9.73 -2.19 1.97
CA VAL A 66 -10.42 -3.44 1.59
C VAL A 66 -9.61 -4.62 2.10
N VAL A 67 -10.26 -5.54 2.83
CA VAL A 67 -9.73 -6.88 3.16
C VAL A 67 -10.52 -7.86 2.31
N LEU A 68 -9.83 -8.57 1.42
CA LEU A 68 -10.44 -9.32 0.32
C LEU A 68 -9.96 -10.77 0.30
N ASP A 69 -10.90 -11.70 0.49
CA ASP A 69 -10.61 -13.10 0.23
C ASP A 69 -10.52 -13.38 -1.27
N ILE A 70 -9.56 -14.21 -1.67
CA ILE A 70 -9.42 -14.66 -3.06
C ILE A 70 -10.48 -15.73 -3.37
N GLY A 71 -10.78 -16.61 -2.44
CA GLY A 71 -11.64 -17.79 -2.61
C GLY A 71 -13.14 -17.50 -2.58
N LEU A 72 -13.59 -16.33 -3.05
CA LEU A 72 -15.01 -15.96 -3.04
C LEU A 72 -15.85 -16.77 -4.02
N PRO A 73 -17.11 -17.06 -3.66
CA PRO A 73 -18.07 -17.62 -4.61
C PRO A 73 -18.52 -16.55 -5.63
N GLY A 74 -18.80 -16.97 -6.86
CA GLY A 74 -19.20 -16.06 -7.94
C GLY A 74 -17.99 -15.43 -8.63
N ILE A 75 -17.83 -14.13 -8.54
CA ILE A 75 -16.60 -13.48 -8.99
C ILE A 75 -15.49 -13.66 -7.95
N ASP A 76 -14.35 -14.17 -8.38
CA ASP A 76 -13.21 -14.40 -7.50
C ASP A 76 -12.57 -13.09 -7.02
N GLY A 77 -11.74 -13.18 -5.96
CA GLY A 77 -11.11 -12.00 -5.40
C GLY A 77 -10.15 -11.30 -6.36
N PHE A 78 -9.57 -11.97 -7.33
CA PHE A 78 -8.73 -11.33 -8.35
C PHE A 78 -9.54 -10.44 -9.30
N GLU A 79 -10.69 -10.93 -9.74
CA GLU A 79 -11.59 -10.13 -10.57
C GLU A 79 -12.16 -8.94 -9.79
N VAL A 80 -12.49 -9.13 -8.49
CA VAL A 80 -12.89 -8.03 -7.60
C VAL A 80 -11.77 -6.99 -7.51
N CYS A 81 -10.54 -7.41 -7.25
CA CYS A 81 -9.37 -6.53 -7.19
C CYS A 81 -9.18 -5.73 -8.48
N ARG A 82 -9.24 -6.40 -9.62
CA ARG A 82 -9.11 -5.76 -10.95
C ARG A 82 -10.17 -4.68 -11.16
N ARG A 83 -11.45 -4.98 -10.83
CA ARG A 83 -12.55 -4.02 -10.93
C ARG A 83 -12.39 -2.85 -9.98
N ILE A 84 -11.94 -3.08 -8.76
CA ILE A 84 -11.64 -2.01 -7.81
C ILE A 84 -10.54 -1.11 -8.40
N ARG A 85 -9.43 -1.68 -8.86
CA ARG A 85 -8.29 -0.93 -9.39
C ARG A 85 -8.58 -0.13 -10.66
N SER A 86 -9.59 -0.55 -11.43
CA SER A 86 -10.03 0.23 -12.61
C SER A 86 -10.67 1.57 -12.23
N ARG A 87 -11.09 1.76 -10.96
CA ARG A 87 -11.90 2.92 -10.52
C ARG A 87 -11.40 3.57 -9.23
N SER A 88 -10.57 2.88 -8.44
CA SER A 88 -10.18 3.32 -7.10
C SER A 88 -8.76 2.89 -6.75
N GLN A 89 -8.08 3.73 -5.97
CA GLN A 89 -6.78 3.44 -5.35
C GLN A 89 -6.92 3.07 -3.86
N VAL A 90 -8.12 2.68 -3.42
CA VAL A 90 -8.32 2.21 -2.04
C VAL A 90 -7.34 1.07 -1.76
N PRO A 91 -6.62 1.08 -0.62
CA PRO A 91 -5.72 -0.01 -0.26
C PRO A 91 -6.44 -1.35 -0.20
N ILE A 92 -5.80 -2.42 -0.72
CA ILE A 92 -6.33 -3.79 -0.71
C ILE A 92 -5.34 -4.72 -0.01
N LEU A 93 -5.80 -5.39 1.04
CA LEU A 93 -5.12 -6.48 1.73
C LEU A 93 -5.82 -7.79 1.37
N MET A 94 -5.12 -8.66 0.63
CA MET A 94 -5.69 -9.94 0.20
C MET A 94 -5.50 -11.03 1.24
N LEU A 95 -6.51 -11.91 1.37
CA LEU A 95 -6.43 -13.17 2.11
C LEU A 95 -6.32 -14.32 1.12
N THR A 96 -5.36 -15.21 1.29
CA THR A 96 -5.10 -16.32 0.35
C THR A 96 -4.80 -17.62 1.07
N ALA A 97 -5.13 -18.76 0.46
CA ALA A 97 -4.78 -20.08 0.96
C ALA A 97 -3.28 -20.40 0.70
N ARG A 98 -2.69 -21.29 1.49
CA ARG A 98 -1.25 -21.57 1.58
C ARG A 98 -0.62 -22.19 0.32
N ASP A 99 -1.42 -22.81 -0.55
CA ASP A 99 -0.91 -23.64 -1.65
C ASP A 99 -0.84 -22.92 -3.02
N GLU A 100 -1.12 -21.62 -3.05
CA GLU A 100 -1.26 -20.85 -4.29
C GLU A 100 -0.14 -19.82 -4.45
N GLU A 101 1.12 -20.29 -4.54
CA GLU A 101 2.27 -19.42 -4.83
C GLU A 101 2.10 -18.64 -6.17
N PRO A 102 1.51 -19.21 -7.23
CA PRO A 102 1.18 -18.47 -8.44
C PRO A 102 0.20 -17.31 -8.23
N ASP A 103 -0.75 -17.47 -7.30
CA ASP A 103 -1.78 -16.46 -7.05
C ASP A 103 -1.24 -15.20 -6.37
N ARG A 104 -0.15 -15.33 -5.60
CA ARG A 104 0.52 -14.17 -4.97
C ARG A 104 1.18 -13.28 -6.02
N ILE A 105 1.81 -13.86 -7.04
CA ILE A 105 2.43 -13.13 -8.14
C ILE A 105 1.35 -12.42 -8.95
N THR A 106 0.29 -13.14 -9.31
CA THR A 106 -0.86 -12.58 -10.04
C THR A 106 -1.51 -11.43 -9.30
N GLY A 107 -1.70 -11.55 -8.00
CA GLY A 107 -2.35 -10.52 -7.22
C GLY A 107 -1.51 -9.24 -7.06
N PHE A 108 -0.17 -9.33 -6.93
CA PHE A 108 0.70 -8.13 -6.95
C PHE A 108 0.68 -7.44 -8.32
N GLU A 109 0.62 -8.21 -9.41
CA GLU A 109 0.44 -7.65 -10.76
C GLU A 109 -0.91 -6.95 -10.91
N LEU A 110 -1.93 -7.41 -10.19
CA LEU A 110 -3.27 -6.79 -10.14
C LEU A 110 -3.36 -5.58 -9.21
N GLY A 111 -2.31 -5.29 -8.44
CA GLY A 111 -2.20 -4.07 -7.64
C GLY A 111 -2.68 -4.19 -6.19
N ALA A 112 -2.69 -5.38 -5.59
CA ALA A 112 -2.86 -5.53 -4.14
C ALA A 112 -1.69 -4.89 -3.38
N ASP A 113 -1.96 -4.32 -2.21
CA ASP A 113 -0.97 -3.62 -1.39
C ASP A 113 -0.21 -4.57 -0.45
N ASP A 114 -0.85 -5.66 0.01
CA ASP A 114 -0.24 -6.72 0.81
C ASP A 114 -1.11 -8.00 0.80
N TYR A 115 -0.57 -9.10 1.33
CA TYR A 115 -1.21 -10.42 1.43
C TYR A 115 -1.08 -11.00 2.82
N VAL A 116 -2.08 -11.79 3.22
CA VAL A 116 -2.05 -12.62 4.42
C VAL A 116 -2.44 -14.04 4.05
N LEU A 117 -1.59 -14.98 4.44
CA LEU A 117 -1.83 -16.41 4.19
C LEU A 117 -2.80 -16.98 5.22
N LYS A 118 -3.82 -17.70 4.78
CA LYS A 118 -4.68 -18.53 5.65
C LYS A 118 -3.96 -19.85 5.98
N PRO A 119 -3.95 -20.31 7.26
CA PRO A 119 -4.51 -19.66 8.43
C PRO A 119 -3.63 -18.54 8.97
N PHE A 120 -4.22 -17.44 9.38
CA PHE A 120 -3.53 -16.26 9.87
C PHE A 120 -3.85 -15.94 11.34
N SER A 121 -2.95 -15.17 11.96
CA SER A 121 -3.25 -14.53 13.23
C SER A 121 -4.08 -13.26 13.00
N PRO A 122 -5.25 -13.09 13.65
CA PRO A 122 -6.03 -11.86 13.53
C PRO A 122 -5.24 -10.59 13.92
N ARG A 123 -4.30 -10.73 14.88
CA ARG A 123 -3.40 -9.63 15.27
C ARG A 123 -2.43 -9.25 14.14
N GLU A 124 -1.96 -10.22 13.38
CA GLU A 124 -1.11 -9.97 12.20
C GLU A 124 -1.90 -9.20 11.14
N LEU A 125 -3.14 -9.62 10.87
CA LEU A 125 -4.00 -8.96 9.89
C LEU A 125 -4.23 -7.49 10.25
N VAL A 126 -4.56 -7.18 11.51
CA VAL A 126 -4.73 -5.81 12.01
C VAL A 126 -3.43 -5.02 11.92
N ALA A 127 -2.28 -5.63 12.29
CA ALA A 127 -0.98 -4.96 12.19
C ALA A 127 -0.62 -4.58 10.74
N ARG A 128 -0.91 -5.45 9.78
CA ARG A 128 -0.72 -5.18 8.34
C ARG A 128 -1.68 -4.10 7.83
N ALA A 129 -2.93 -4.13 8.24
CA ALA A 129 -3.91 -3.08 7.95
C ALA A 129 -3.42 -1.70 8.41
N HIS A 130 -2.91 -1.61 9.64
CA HIS A 130 -2.30 -0.37 10.14
C HIS A 130 -1.06 0.05 9.35
N ALA A 131 -0.21 -0.90 8.96
CA ALA A 131 0.99 -0.61 8.17
C ALA A 131 0.63 -0.01 6.80
N ILE A 132 -0.35 -0.61 6.11
CA ILE A 132 -0.86 -0.12 4.83
C ILE A 132 -1.44 1.30 5.00
N LEU A 133 -2.34 1.49 5.97
CA LEU A 133 -2.99 2.75 6.23
C LEU A 133 -2.04 3.85 6.75
N ARG A 134 -0.93 3.50 7.38
CA ARG A 134 0.12 4.43 7.80
C ARG A 134 0.93 4.92 6.61
N ARG A 135 1.27 4.05 5.65
CA ARG A 135 1.95 4.43 4.40
C ARG A 135 1.16 5.51 3.66
N GLY A 136 -0.17 5.33 3.54
CA GLY A 136 -1.05 6.35 2.98
C GLY A 136 -1.08 7.68 3.74
N ARG A 137 -0.72 7.70 5.04
CA ARG A 137 -0.71 8.91 5.89
C ARG A 137 0.60 9.70 5.85
N GLN A 138 1.73 9.02 5.79
CA GLN A 138 3.03 9.69 5.63
C GLN A 138 3.10 10.41 4.27
N ALA A 139 2.38 9.92 3.28
CA ALA A 139 2.21 10.57 2.00
C ALA A 139 1.49 11.95 2.09
N ALA A 140 0.63 12.16 3.07
CA ALA A 140 -0.12 13.43 3.20
C ALA A 140 0.72 14.59 3.77
N TYR A 141 1.90 14.32 4.34
CA TYR A 141 2.73 15.36 4.97
C TYR A 141 3.71 16.06 4.01
N GLN A 142 4.01 15.44 2.88
CA GLN A 142 4.66 16.07 1.72
C GLN A 142 4.02 15.53 0.45
N ASP A 143 2.91 16.10 0.07
CA ASP A 143 2.13 15.61 -1.07
C ASP A 143 2.89 15.74 -2.40
N VAL A 144 3.67 16.81 -2.54
CA VAL A 144 4.43 17.09 -3.75
C VAL A 144 5.92 16.87 -3.52
N LEU A 145 6.49 15.89 -4.21
CA LEU A 145 7.92 15.63 -4.26
C LEU A 145 8.47 16.08 -5.61
N ARG A 146 9.73 16.54 -5.64
CA ARG A 146 10.39 16.98 -6.88
C ARG A 146 11.79 16.41 -7.03
N LEU A 147 12.14 16.09 -8.27
CA LEU A 147 13.48 15.69 -8.69
C LEU A 147 13.74 16.26 -10.09
N GLY A 148 14.49 17.36 -10.15
CA GLY A 148 14.59 18.17 -11.38
C GLY A 148 13.20 18.61 -11.83
N GLU A 149 12.91 18.45 -13.10
CA GLU A 149 11.61 18.79 -13.71
C GLU A 149 10.51 17.74 -13.43
N VAL A 150 10.82 16.67 -12.67
CA VAL A 150 9.83 15.66 -12.31
C VAL A 150 9.13 16.03 -11.01
N GLU A 151 7.80 16.17 -11.08
CA GLU A 151 6.91 16.37 -9.96
C GLU A 151 6.10 15.07 -9.69
N VAL A 152 6.08 14.64 -8.43
CA VAL A 152 5.29 13.49 -7.97
C VAL A 152 4.27 13.97 -6.95
N ARG A 153 2.98 13.80 -7.24
CA ARG A 153 1.87 14.04 -6.32
C ARG A 153 1.42 12.73 -5.71
N ARG A 154 1.72 12.55 -4.44
CA ARG A 154 1.51 11.28 -3.74
C ARG A 154 0.05 10.94 -3.53
N SER A 155 -0.76 11.91 -3.11
CA SER A 155 -2.19 11.71 -2.83
C SER A 155 -2.96 11.32 -4.09
N GLU A 156 -2.57 11.87 -5.24
CA GLU A 156 -3.16 11.60 -6.55
C GLU A 156 -2.52 10.40 -7.26
N ARG A 157 -1.35 9.93 -6.78
CA ARG A 157 -0.47 8.94 -7.45
C ARG A 157 -0.12 9.32 -8.89
N VAL A 158 0.10 10.60 -9.10
CA VAL A 158 0.44 11.18 -10.40
C VAL A 158 1.90 11.59 -10.43
N ALA A 159 2.60 11.26 -11.51
CA ALA A 159 3.93 11.77 -11.83
C ALA A 159 3.85 12.63 -13.09
N ARG A 160 4.53 13.77 -13.09
CA ARG A 160 4.65 14.67 -14.25
C ARG A 160 6.11 14.91 -14.56
N ALA A 161 6.43 15.01 -15.84
CA ALA A 161 7.70 15.48 -16.32
C ALA A 161 7.41 16.57 -17.37
N ASP A 162 8.07 17.73 -17.29
CA ASP A 162 7.81 18.89 -18.14
C ASP A 162 6.31 19.26 -18.19
N ASP A 163 5.65 19.29 -17.03
CA ASP A 163 4.21 19.52 -16.83
C ASP A 163 3.26 18.50 -17.50
N GLN A 164 3.78 17.46 -18.14
CA GLN A 164 2.99 16.39 -18.75
C GLN A 164 2.89 15.17 -17.83
N GLU A 165 1.67 14.63 -17.69
CA GLU A 165 1.45 13.44 -16.91
C GLU A 165 2.09 12.20 -17.56
N VAL A 166 2.90 11.47 -16.79
CA VAL A 166 3.58 10.25 -17.23
C VAL A 166 2.95 9.03 -16.55
N LYS A 167 2.46 8.09 -17.35
CA LYS A 167 1.87 6.85 -16.82
C LYS A 167 2.94 5.93 -16.25
N LEU A 168 2.92 5.79 -14.93
CA LEU A 168 3.74 4.85 -14.18
C LEU A 168 2.88 3.68 -13.69
N THR A 169 3.47 2.50 -13.60
CA THR A 169 2.89 1.40 -12.83
C THR A 169 3.00 1.70 -11.33
N ASN A 170 2.24 1.00 -10.49
CA ASN A 170 2.29 1.21 -9.04
C ASN A 170 3.71 1.06 -8.49
N LYS A 171 4.46 0.04 -8.95
CA LYS A 171 5.84 -0.21 -8.49
C LYS A 171 6.84 0.82 -9.01
N GLU A 172 6.68 1.32 -10.23
CA GLU A 172 7.49 2.44 -10.73
C GLU A 172 7.24 3.71 -9.92
N PHE A 173 5.97 3.99 -9.59
CA PHE A 173 5.60 5.15 -8.79
C PHE A 173 6.17 5.05 -7.36
N ASP A 174 6.03 3.89 -6.71
CA ASP A 174 6.55 3.66 -5.36
C ASP A 174 8.09 3.75 -5.34
N LEU A 175 8.77 3.16 -6.33
CA LEU A 175 10.23 3.23 -6.47
C LEU A 175 10.72 4.67 -6.67
N LEU A 176 10.06 5.43 -7.53
CA LEU A 176 10.36 6.85 -7.75
C LEU A 176 10.19 7.65 -6.46
N THR A 177 9.10 7.42 -5.73
CA THR A 177 8.81 8.08 -4.46
C THR A 177 9.91 7.81 -3.42
N VAL A 178 10.30 6.55 -3.24
CA VAL A 178 11.38 6.16 -2.31
C VAL A 178 12.72 6.82 -2.68
N LEU A 179 13.04 6.86 -3.97
CA LEU A 179 14.27 7.49 -4.44
C LEU A 179 14.30 9.00 -4.18
N ILE A 180 13.19 9.70 -4.42
CA ILE A 180 13.10 11.15 -4.19
C ILE A 180 13.14 11.48 -2.71
N GLU A 181 12.44 10.73 -1.86
CA GLU A 181 12.47 10.92 -0.40
C GLU A 181 13.87 10.80 0.18
N ASN A 182 14.65 9.87 -0.38
CA ASN A 182 16.02 9.60 0.03
C ASN A 182 17.06 10.28 -0.90
N ALA A 183 16.66 11.33 -1.61
CA ALA A 183 17.56 12.00 -2.54
C ALA A 183 18.85 12.49 -1.86
N GLY A 184 19.98 12.20 -2.49
CA GLY A 184 21.31 12.43 -1.93
C GLY A 184 21.92 11.20 -1.24
N LEU A 185 21.13 10.18 -0.87
CA LEU A 185 21.63 8.95 -0.25
C LEU A 185 21.75 7.83 -1.30
N VAL A 186 22.72 6.95 -1.11
CA VAL A 186 22.83 5.71 -1.89
C VAL A 186 21.94 4.65 -1.24
N LEU A 187 20.97 4.13 -2.00
CA LEU A 187 20.12 3.03 -1.58
C LEU A 187 20.60 1.74 -2.26
N THR A 188 20.81 0.68 -1.46
CA THR A 188 21.18 -0.62 -2.02
C THR A 188 20.00 -1.24 -2.76
N ARG A 189 20.26 -2.21 -3.64
CA ARG A 189 19.21 -2.91 -4.38
C ARG A 189 18.28 -3.67 -3.44
N GLU A 190 18.85 -4.29 -2.42
CA GLU A 190 18.13 -5.02 -1.39
C GLU A 190 17.18 -4.07 -0.64
N LYS A 191 17.68 -2.89 -0.21
CA LYS A 191 16.87 -1.90 0.48
C LYS A 191 15.72 -1.38 -0.39
N LEU A 192 15.99 -1.09 -1.66
CA LEU A 192 14.95 -0.67 -2.62
C LEU A 192 13.93 -1.78 -2.84
N LEU A 193 14.37 -3.03 -2.93
CA LEU A 193 13.49 -4.19 -3.06
C LEU A 193 12.59 -4.32 -1.84
N ASP A 194 13.16 -4.25 -0.63
CA ASP A 194 12.41 -4.35 0.62
C ASP A 194 11.40 -3.22 0.80
N GLU A 195 11.79 -1.98 0.50
CA GLU A 195 10.91 -0.82 0.68
C GLU A 195 9.75 -0.78 -0.32
N VAL A 196 9.97 -1.24 -1.55
CA VAL A 196 8.98 -1.16 -2.65
C VAL A 196 8.19 -2.45 -2.80
N TRP A 197 8.83 -3.62 -2.68
CA TRP A 197 8.18 -4.93 -2.87
C TRP A 197 7.90 -5.68 -1.56
N GLY A 198 8.61 -5.31 -0.48
CA GLY A 198 8.46 -5.92 0.84
C GLY A 198 9.50 -6.99 1.13
N MET A 199 9.81 -7.19 2.44
CA MET A 199 10.86 -8.11 2.93
C MET A 199 10.64 -9.59 2.55
N THR A 200 9.42 -9.97 2.19
CA THR A 200 9.07 -11.35 1.82
C THR A 200 9.01 -11.57 0.30
N TYR A 201 9.41 -10.59 -0.49
CA TYR A 201 9.39 -10.72 -1.95
C TYR A 201 10.40 -11.77 -2.41
N PRO A 202 9.97 -12.86 -3.10
CA PRO A 202 10.84 -13.97 -3.46
C PRO A 202 11.69 -13.69 -4.71
N GLY A 203 11.59 -12.47 -5.26
CA GLY A 203 12.28 -12.09 -6.51
C GLY A 203 13.72 -11.61 -6.29
N ASP A 204 14.48 -11.61 -7.39
CA ASP A 204 15.86 -11.13 -7.45
C ASP A 204 15.90 -9.59 -7.43
N THR A 205 16.97 -9.03 -6.90
CA THR A 205 17.30 -7.59 -6.92
C THR A 205 17.35 -7.00 -8.33
N ARG A 206 17.52 -7.83 -9.37
CA ARG A 206 17.41 -7.43 -10.79
C ARG A 206 16.06 -6.80 -11.14
N THR A 207 15.01 -7.11 -10.38
CA THR A 207 13.70 -6.44 -10.51
C THR A 207 13.83 -4.93 -10.36
N VAL A 208 14.64 -4.47 -9.41
CA VAL A 208 14.93 -3.04 -9.20
C VAL A 208 15.59 -2.44 -10.45
N ASP A 209 16.60 -3.13 -11.01
CA ASP A 209 17.34 -2.63 -12.18
C ASP A 209 16.42 -2.40 -13.39
N VAL A 210 15.47 -3.31 -13.62
CA VAL A 210 14.47 -3.20 -14.70
C VAL A 210 13.58 -1.97 -14.50
N HIS A 211 13.06 -1.76 -13.27
CA HIS A 211 12.19 -0.63 -12.97
C HIS A 211 12.93 0.70 -13.01
N ILE A 212 14.18 0.76 -12.58
CA ILE A 212 15.05 1.95 -12.75
C ILE A 212 15.23 2.29 -14.23
N ALA A 213 15.49 1.29 -15.07
CA ALA A 213 15.63 1.53 -16.52
C ALA A 213 14.34 2.08 -17.13
N GLN A 214 13.17 1.59 -16.70
CA GLN A 214 11.87 2.10 -17.14
C GLN A 214 11.63 3.54 -16.66
N LEU A 215 11.90 3.86 -15.40
CA LEU A 215 11.77 5.21 -14.85
C LEU A 215 12.64 6.21 -15.62
N ARG A 216 13.91 5.88 -15.82
CA ARG A 216 14.82 6.72 -16.60
C ARG A 216 14.28 7.00 -17.99
N ARG A 217 13.78 5.98 -18.67
CA ARG A 217 13.22 6.10 -20.02
C ARG A 217 11.94 6.93 -20.05
N LYS A 218 11.02 6.73 -19.09
CA LYS A 218 9.71 7.39 -19.08
C LYS A 218 9.78 8.85 -18.66
N LEU A 219 10.70 9.19 -17.77
CA LEU A 219 10.78 10.47 -17.08
C LEU A 219 12.03 11.29 -17.43
N GLY A 220 12.89 10.79 -18.31
CA GLY A 220 14.14 11.51 -18.67
C GLY A 220 15.16 11.61 -17.52
N LEU A 221 15.13 10.71 -16.54
CA LEU A 221 15.92 10.78 -15.30
C LEU A 221 17.31 10.12 -15.39
N GLN A 222 17.94 10.08 -16.57
CA GLN A 222 19.24 9.42 -16.77
C GLN A 222 20.33 9.98 -15.85
N ASP A 223 20.36 11.29 -15.69
CA ASP A 223 21.37 12.01 -14.91
C ASP A 223 20.96 12.19 -13.44
N LEU A 224 19.66 12.17 -13.15
CA LEU A 224 19.12 12.40 -11.81
C LEU A 224 19.01 11.12 -10.98
N ILE A 225 18.91 9.93 -11.59
CA ILE A 225 19.02 8.65 -10.90
C ILE A 225 20.32 7.99 -11.35
N VAL A 226 21.37 8.13 -10.57
CA VAL A 226 22.69 7.58 -10.89
C VAL A 226 22.87 6.17 -10.34
N THR A 227 23.60 5.32 -11.09
CA THR A 227 23.97 3.97 -10.67
C THR A 227 25.27 4.04 -9.88
N VAL A 228 25.26 3.56 -8.64
CA VAL A 228 26.45 3.31 -7.85
C VAL A 228 26.85 1.86 -8.04
N ARG A 229 27.91 1.62 -8.85
CA ARG A 229 28.34 0.26 -9.26
C ARG A 229 28.61 -0.62 -8.03
N GLY A 230 28.10 -1.84 -8.07
CA GLY A 230 28.25 -2.82 -6.99
C GLY A 230 27.40 -2.54 -5.73
N VAL A 231 26.68 -1.40 -5.65
CA VAL A 231 25.89 -1.01 -4.47
C VAL A 231 24.40 -0.85 -4.82
N GLY A 232 24.04 0.11 -5.64
CA GLY A 232 22.63 0.40 -5.89
C GLY A 232 22.43 1.68 -6.69
N TYR A 233 21.49 2.50 -6.22
CA TYR A 233 21.06 3.72 -6.91
C TYR A 233 20.98 4.92 -5.98
N LYS A 234 21.13 6.10 -6.55
CA LYS A 234 21.05 7.38 -5.84
C LYS A 234 20.28 8.39 -6.70
N ALA A 235 19.23 8.99 -6.14
CA ALA A 235 18.66 10.21 -6.71
C ALA A 235 19.52 11.41 -6.33
N VAL A 236 19.85 12.25 -7.32
CA VAL A 236 20.68 13.43 -7.12
C VAL A 236 19.78 14.66 -7.10
N ARG A 237 19.88 15.49 -6.06
CA ARG A 237 19.26 16.82 -6.04
C ARG A 237 20.14 17.74 -6.87
N GLU A 238 19.52 18.48 -7.77
CA GLU A 238 20.15 19.65 -8.38
C GLU A 238 20.39 20.74 -7.34
#